data_6239fe3a8d03b15be3d1ecffd5844188
#
_entry.id   6239fe3a8d03b15be3d1ecffd5844188
#
_cell.length_a   1.000
_cell.length_b   1.000
_cell.length_c   1.000
_cell.angle_alpha   90.00
_cell.angle_beta   90.00
_cell.angle_gamma   90.00
#
_symmetry.space_group_name_H-M   'P 1'
#
loop_
_entity.id
_entity.type
_entity.pdbx_description
1 polymer ?
#
loop_
_entity_poly.entity_id
_entity_poly.type
_entity_poly.pdbx_seq_one_letter_code
_entity_poly.pdbx_strand_id
1 'polypeptide(L)'
;ERAFLYLPHSRRSVYHVRGSGSQSDGNQYYDDEKIGATGETLATDNLVLDDDKDFVAYEPFAAKAASYSRKMKEGTTWATLCLPFEVSLENQNFRAFKLLSADDVTETVELEEIETNIAAGTPVIIKMNDGAKQLSISEADKTITKDVQTAETADANYKLQGIYTQKVFSKDTDNNCYIVKGDKLMNPAKLLGETATQFVGSKPFR
;
A
#
# COMPACT_ATOMS: atom_id res chain seq x y z
N GLU A 1 3.90 -26.03 -1.15
CA GLU A 1 4.39 -24.70 -1.53
C GLU A 1 4.35 -23.79 -0.32
N ARG A 2 5.47 -23.20 0.00
CA ARG A 2 5.64 -22.36 1.18
C ARG A 2 5.10 -20.96 0.92
N ALA A 3 4.29 -20.45 1.82
CA ALA A 3 4.04 -19.03 1.88
C ALA A 3 5.20 -18.36 2.61
N PHE A 4 5.97 -17.59 1.88
CA PHE A 4 7.02 -16.80 2.46
C PHE A 4 6.65 -15.32 2.39
N LEU A 5 6.64 -14.69 3.53
CA LEU A 5 6.84 -13.27 3.63
C LEU A 5 8.35 -13.08 3.67
N TYR A 6 8.93 -12.72 2.54
CA TYR A 6 10.39 -12.71 2.38
C TYR A 6 11.03 -11.41 2.79
N LEU A 7 12.14 -11.56 3.49
CA LEU A 7 13.06 -10.49 3.72
C LEU A 7 14.40 -10.71 3.09
N PRO A 8 14.86 -9.88 2.25
CA PRO A 8 16.26 -9.54 2.28
C PRO A 8 16.46 -8.11 2.74
N HIS A 9 17.32 -7.97 3.72
CA HIS A 9 17.83 -6.72 4.28
C HIS A 9 16.92 -5.95 5.24
N SER A 10 17.52 -5.21 6.13
CA SER A 10 17.07 -4.56 7.35
C SER A 10 15.88 -3.59 7.30
N ARG A 11 15.17 -3.52 6.18
CA ARG A 11 14.06 -2.59 5.96
C ARG A 11 12.71 -3.25 5.66
N ARG A 12 12.59 -4.59 5.71
CA ARG A 12 11.34 -5.29 5.41
C ARG A 12 10.70 -5.84 6.67
N SER A 13 9.39 -5.77 6.76
CA SER A 13 8.65 -6.40 7.84
C SER A 13 8.54 -7.90 7.60
N VAL A 14 8.82 -8.69 8.63
CA VAL A 14 8.58 -10.15 8.60
C VAL A 14 7.26 -10.42 9.27
N TYR A 15 6.39 -11.08 8.56
CA TYR A 15 5.16 -11.59 9.11
C TYR A 15 5.21 -13.10 9.13
N HIS A 16 5.05 -13.68 10.31
CA HIS A 16 4.95 -15.12 10.45
C HIS A 16 3.52 -15.53 10.17
N VAL A 17 3.32 -16.14 9.03
CA VAL A 17 2.04 -16.71 8.65
C VAL A 17 1.96 -18.11 9.22
N ARG A 18 0.94 -18.41 10.01
CA ARG A 18 0.66 -19.75 10.50
C ARG A 18 -0.46 -20.39 9.70
N GLY A 19 -0.24 -21.60 9.25
CA GLY A 19 -1.33 -22.49 8.88
C GLY A 19 -2.06 -22.97 10.14
N SER A 20 -3.33 -23.25 10.05
CA SER A 20 -4.15 -23.77 11.17
C SER A 20 -3.89 -25.25 11.48
N GLY A 21 -2.74 -25.75 11.24
CA GLY A 21 -2.33 -27.13 11.57
C GLY A 21 -1.14 -27.20 12.48
N SER A 22 -1.25 -27.94 13.50
CA SER A 22 -0.36 -28.38 14.54
C SER A 22 1.06 -27.87 14.53
N GLN A 23 1.35 -27.31 15.56
CA GLN A 23 2.45 -27.09 16.16
C GLN A 23 3.20 -27.98 16.79
N SER A 24 4.31 -27.85 16.87
CA SER A 24 4.95 -28.35 18.03
C SER A 24 6.22 -27.62 18.27
N ASP A 25 6.62 -27.32 19.33
CA ASP A 25 7.93 -26.98 19.84
C ASP A 25 8.47 -25.55 19.70
N GLY A 26 7.68 -24.60 19.41
CA GLY A 26 8.09 -23.19 19.48
C GLY A 26 9.17 -22.75 18.48
N ASN A 27 9.71 -23.66 17.71
CA ASN A 27 10.62 -23.36 16.62
C ASN A 27 9.87 -23.42 15.30
N GLN A 28 9.78 -22.29 14.65
CA GLN A 28 9.19 -22.21 13.33
C GLN A 28 10.18 -22.72 12.30
N TYR A 29 10.24 -24.01 12.12
CA TYR A 29 10.88 -24.59 10.96
C TYR A 29 9.90 -24.55 9.80
N TYR A 30 10.29 -23.87 8.77
CA TYR A 30 9.69 -24.04 7.48
C TYR A 30 10.33 -25.30 6.88
N ASP A 31 9.71 -26.42 7.16
CA ASP A 31 10.02 -27.63 6.44
C ASP A 31 9.55 -27.49 4.98
N ASP A 32 10.02 -28.32 4.08
CA ASP A 32 9.62 -28.31 2.67
C ASP A 32 8.12 -28.60 2.46
N GLU A 33 7.43 -28.84 3.54
CA GLU A 33 6.00 -29.06 3.58
C GLU A 33 5.19 -27.74 3.70
N LYS A 34 3.97 -27.79 3.23
CA LYS A 34 3.06 -26.65 3.28
C LYS A 34 2.84 -26.19 4.73
N ILE A 35 2.84 -24.87 4.92
CA ILE A 35 2.38 -24.30 6.17
C ILE A 35 0.86 -24.46 6.23
N GLY A 36 0.39 -25.29 7.16
CA GLY A 36 -1.00 -25.70 7.27
C GLY A 36 -1.30 -27.02 6.59
N ALA A 37 -2.43 -27.64 6.94
CA ALA A 37 -2.93 -28.83 6.28
C ALA A 37 -3.36 -28.51 4.85
N THR A 38 -3.35 -29.51 3.99
CA THR A 38 -3.81 -29.38 2.61
C THR A 38 -5.25 -28.83 2.58
N GLY A 39 -5.44 -27.67 1.97
CA GLY A 39 -6.76 -27.00 1.87
C GLY A 39 -7.03 -25.94 2.94
N GLU A 40 -6.11 -25.73 3.88
CA GLU A 40 -6.26 -24.66 4.88
C GLU A 40 -5.69 -23.34 4.36
N THR A 41 -6.36 -22.24 4.71
CA THR A 41 -5.89 -20.90 4.41
C THR A 41 -4.75 -20.53 5.35
N LEU A 42 -3.67 -19.99 4.82
CA LEU A 42 -2.61 -19.40 5.62
C LEU A 42 -3.17 -18.23 6.42
N ALA A 43 -2.75 -18.10 7.68
CA ALA A 43 -3.29 -17.09 8.57
C ALA A 43 -2.25 -16.52 9.53
N THR A 44 -2.44 -15.25 9.90
CA THR A 44 -1.72 -14.58 11.00
C THR A 44 -2.72 -14.02 12.01
N ASP A 45 -2.33 -13.95 13.27
CA ASP A 45 -3.18 -13.32 14.29
C ASP A 45 -3.15 -11.79 14.15
N ASN A 46 -2.03 -11.21 13.78
CA ASN A 46 -1.89 -9.76 13.68
C ASN A 46 -0.90 -9.36 12.59
N LEU A 47 -1.39 -8.59 11.62
CA LEU A 47 -0.58 -7.95 10.59
C LEU A 47 -0.45 -6.46 10.92
N VAL A 48 0.76 -6.01 11.24
CA VAL A 48 1.06 -4.60 11.45
C VAL A 48 1.94 -4.10 10.33
N LEU A 49 1.39 -3.25 9.47
CA LEU A 49 2.15 -2.63 8.38
C LEU A 49 2.84 -1.36 8.87
N ASP A 50 4.11 -1.23 8.51
CA ASP A 50 4.97 -0.10 8.86
C ASP A 50 5.22 0.76 7.62
N ASP A 51 4.96 2.05 7.71
CA ASP A 51 5.13 3.02 6.62
C ASP A 51 6.56 3.08 6.05
N ASP A 52 7.54 2.63 6.81
CA ASP A 52 8.95 2.65 6.43
C ASP A 52 9.50 1.28 5.97
N LYS A 53 8.65 0.25 5.90
CA LYS A 53 9.07 -1.11 5.56
C LYS A 53 8.29 -1.66 4.39
N ASP A 54 9.03 -2.26 3.46
CA ASP A 54 8.43 -2.97 2.33
C ASP A 54 7.57 -4.14 2.80
N PHE A 55 6.46 -4.37 2.11
CA PHE A 55 5.63 -5.54 2.28
C PHE A 55 5.68 -6.41 1.02
N VAL A 56 5.95 -7.70 1.22
CA VAL A 56 5.96 -8.71 0.15
C VAL A 56 5.28 -9.97 0.66
N ALA A 57 4.26 -10.42 -0.03
CA ALA A 57 3.61 -11.70 0.18
C ALA A 57 3.70 -12.54 -1.09
N TYR A 58 3.99 -13.83 -0.95
CA TYR A 58 4.06 -14.74 -2.10
C TYR A 58 2.69 -15.32 -2.46
N GLU A 59 1.81 -15.41 -1.48
CA GLU A 59 0.43 -15.83 -1.68
C GLU A 59 -0.51 -15.08 -0.74
N PRO A 60 -1.80 -15.02 -1.04
CA PRO A 60 -2.79 -14.43 -0.15
C PRO A 60 -2.89 -15.22 1.17
N PHE A 61 -3.20 -14.52 2.25
CA PHE A 61 -3.40 -15.13 3.56
C PHE A 61 -4.48 -14.38 4.36
N ALA A 62 -4.98 -15.01 5.43
CA ALA A 62 -5.93 -14.38 6.34
C ALA A 62 -5.21 -13.66 7.49
N ALA A 63 -5.76 -12.54 7.95
CA ALA A 63 -5.33 -11.86 9.17
C ALA A 63 -6.53 -11.62 10.08
N LYS A 64 -6.46 -12.06 11.35
CA LYS A 64 -7.51 -11.75 12.35
C LYS A 64 -7.53 -10.27 12.68
N ALA A 65 -6.38 -9.63 12.68
CA ALA A 65 -6.25 -8.18 12.79
C ALA A 65 -5.22 -7.69 11.78
N ALA A 66 -5.53 -6.59 11.12
CA ALA A 66 -4.62 -5.90 10.20
C ALA A 66 -4.63 -4.41 10.50
N SER A 67 -3.47 -3.79 10.59
CA SER A 67 -3.34 -2.39 10.92
C SER A 67 -2.25 -1.68 10.13
N TYR A 68 -2.46 -0.38 9.94
CA TYR A 68 -1.51 0.52 9.31
C TYR A 68 -1.62 1.91 9.93
N SER A 69 -0.50 2.55 10.17
CA SER A 69 -0.48 3.93 10.63
C SER A 69 0.61 4.74 9.93
N ARG A 70 0.32 6.03 9.72
CA ARG A 70 1.24 6.98 9.11
C ARG A 70 1.02 8.38 9.64
N LYS A 71 2.10 9.05 10.04
CA LYS A 71 2.06 10.48 10.34
C LYS A 71 2.04 11.27 9.05
N MET A 72 1.11 12.22 8.95
CA MET A 72 1.07 13.17 7.85
C MET A 72 2.14 14.25 8.08
N LYS A 73 2.77 14.67 6.99
CA LYS A 73 3.67 15.81 7.05
C LYS A 73 2.88 17.06 7.39
N GLU A 74 3.42 17.90 8.25
CA GLU A 74 2.80 19.17 8.60
C GLU A 74 2.46 20.02 7.35
N GLY A 75 1.26 20.59 7.34
CA GLY A 75 0.74 21.39 6.23
C GLY A 75 0.31 20.58 5.00
N THR A 76 0.25 19.24 5.09
CA THR A 76 -0.28 18.40 4.00
C THR A 76 -1.56 17.71 4.43
N THR A 77 -2.57 17.74 3.55
CA THR A 77 -3.85 17.08 3.76
C THR A 77 -4.11 15.95 2.76
N TRP A 78 -3.51 16.02 1.58
CA TRP A 78 -3.66 15.03 0.54
C TRP A 78 -2.52 14.03 0.52
N ALA A 79 -2.83 12.78 0.24
CA ALA A 79 -1.85 11.70 0.08
C ALA A 79 -2.41 10.59 -0.81
N THR A 80 -1.61 9.57 -1.03
CA THR A 80 -2.04 8.30 -1.66
C THR A 80 -2.01 7.17 -0.64
N LEU A 81 -2.83 6.14 -0.87
CA LEU A 81 -2.93 4.97 -0.02
C LEU A 81 -3.18 3.73 -0.88
N CYS A 82 -2.45 2.65 -0.58
CA CYS A 82 -2.69 1.34 -1.16
C CYS A 82 -2.34 0.27 -0.12
N LEU A 83 -3.33 -0.42 0.42
CA LEU A 83 -3.14 -1.45 1.45
C LEU A 83 -3.49 -2.84 0.92
N PRO A 84 -2.82 -3.89 1.41
CA PRO A 84 -3.08 -5.27 0.96
C PRO A 84 -4.35 -5.89 1.55
N PHE A 85 -5.18 -5.12 2.24
CA PHE A 85 -6.45 -5.53 2.80
C PHE A 85 -7.53 -4.48 2.57
N GLU A 86 -8.77 -4.92 2.59
CA GLU A 86 -9.92 -4.03 2.47
C GLU A 86 -10.03 -3.11 3.68
N VAL A 87 -10.31 -1.84 3.44
CA VAL A 87 -10.48 -0.80 4.47
C VAL A 87 -11.91 -0.28 4.45
N SER A 88 -12.61 -0.39 5.56
CA SER A 88 -13.88 0.31 5.76
C SER A 88 -13.66 1.80 5.92
N LEU A 89 -14.47 2.63 5.25
CA LEU A 89 -14.42 4.08 5.38
C LEU A 89 -15.32 4.62 6.51
N GLU A 90 -16.04 3.72 7.17
CA GLU A 90 -16.86 4.10 8.31
C GLU A 90 -15.98 4.60 9.48
N ASN A 91 -16.30 5.77 9.99
CA ASN A 91 -15.59 6.41 11.11
C ASN A 91 -14.09 6.69 10.90
N GLN A 92 -13.63 6.75 9.66
CA GLN A 92 -12.26 7.12 9.35
C GLN A 92 -12.05 8.64 9.51
N ASN A 93 -10.79 9.02 9.79
CA ASN A 93 -10.38 10.42 9.87
C ASN A 93 -9.86 10.97 8.53
N PHE A 94 -10.25 10.32 7.44
CA PHE A 94 -9.94 10.72 6.07
C PHE A 94 -11.07 10.34 5.12
N ARG A 95 -11.07 10.93 3.95
CA ARG A 95 -11.93 10.59 2.81
C ARG A 95 -11.07 9.97 1.71
N ALA A 96 -11.61 9.04 0.94
CA ALA A 96 -10.92 8.36 -0.15
C ALA A 96 -11.56 8.69 -1.50
N PHE A 97 -10.71 8.74 -2.54
CA PHE A 97 -11.12 9.13 -3.88
C PHE A 97 -10.45 8.24 -4.92
N LYS A 98 -11.18 7.90 -5.97
CA LYS A 98 -10.62 7.39 -7.22
C LYS A 98 -10.35 8.53 -8.20
N LEU A 99 -9.35 8.36 -9.04
CA LEU A 99 -9.05 9.28 -10.13
C LEU A 99 -10.02 9.02 -11.30
N LEU A 100 -10.81 10.01 -11.69
CA LEU A 100 -11.70 9.93 -12.85
C LEU A 100 -11.00 10.38 -14.12
N SER A 101 -10.34 11.52 -14.08
CA SER A 101 -9.62 12.09 -15.21
C SER A 101 -8.47 12.98 -14.73
N ALA A 102 -7.57 13.28 -15.63
CA ALA A 102 -6.54 14.28 -15.46
C ALA A 102 -6.35 15.06 -16.75
N ASP A 103 -6.02 16.32 -16.64
CA ASP A 103 -5.75 17.22 -17.76
C ASP A 103 -4.44 17.97 -17.48
N ASP A 104 -3.42 17.68 -18.28
CA ASP A 104 -2.09 18.26 -18.15
C ASP A 104 -1.99 19.69 -18.71
N VAL A 105 -2.94 20.12 -19.54
CA VAL A 105 -3.00 21.46 -20.07
C VAL A 105 -3.57 22.44 -19.03
N THR A 106 -4.64 22.02 -18.35
CA THR A 106 -5.26 22.81 -17.28
C THR A 106 -4.65 22.52 -15.91
N GLU A 107 -3.76 21.54 -15.81
CA GLU A 107 -3.12 21.07 -14.56
C GLU A 107 -4.15 20.67 -13.50
N THR A 108 -5.24 20.03 -13.92
CA THR A 108 -6.33 19.60 -13.04
C THR A 108 -6.52 18.10 -13.02
N VAL A 109 -7.07 17.61 -11.92
CA VAL A 109 -7.53 16.23 -11.76
C VAL A 109 -8.98 16.23 -11.28
N GLU A 110 -9.76 15.31 -11.79
CA GLU A 110 -11.12 15.07 -11.36
C GLU A 110 -11.16 13.80 -10.51
N LEU A 111 -11.77 13.91 -9.34
CA LEU A 111 -11.83 12.84 -8.34
C LEU A 111 -13.27 12.50 -8.02
N GLU A 112 -13.55 11.22 -7.82
CA GLU A 112 -14.82 10.73 -7.30
C GLU A 112 -14.62 10.13 -5.92
N GLU A 113 -15.43 10.53 -4.96
CA GLU A 113 -15.37 10.04 -3.59
C GLU A 113 -15.86 8.59 -3.50
N ILE A 114 -15.14 7.79 -2.74
CA ILE A 114 -15.51 6.43 -2.36
C ILE A 114 -16.21 6.50 -1.01
N GLU A 115 -17.44 5.99 -0.92
CA GLU A 115 -18.27 6.18 0.27
C GLU A 115 -18.18 5.03 1.29
N THR A 116 -17.90 3.81 0.84
CA THR A 116 -18.08 2.61 1.68
C THR A 116 -16.78 1.95 2.12
N ASN A 117 -16.01 1.45 1.16
CA ASN A 117 -14.77 0.72 1.43
C ASN A 117 -13.77 0.84 0.29
N ILE A 118 -12.50 0.71 0.61
CA ILE A 118 -11.41 0.58 -0.34
C ILE A 118 -11.09 -0.90 -0.44
N ALA A 119 -11.22 -1.47 -1.64
CA ALA A 119 -10.89 -2.87 -1.86
C ALA A 119 -9.39 -3.14 -1.68
N ALA A 120 -9.04 -4.35 -1.23
CA ALA A 120 -7.66 -4.77 -1.03
C ALA A 120 -6.81 -4.56 -2.29
N GLY A 121 -5.64 -3.99 -2.13
CA GLY A 121 -4.70 -3.73 -3.22
C GLY A 121 -5.04 -2.53 -4.11
N THR A 122 -6.16 -1.87 -3.90
CA THR A 122 -6.59 -0.75 -4.74
C THR A 122 -5.93 0.55 -4.32
N PRO A 123 -5.19 1.23 -5.22
CA PRO A 123 -4.64 2.54 -4.94
C PRO A 123 -5.72 3.62 -4.97
N VAL A 124 -5.68 4.51 -4.00
CA VAL A 124 -6.60 5.65 -3.87
C VAL A 124 -5.87 6.93 -3.50
N ILE A 125 -6.48 8.06 -3.81
CA ILE A 125 -6.10 9.36 -3.28
C ILE A 125 -6.91 9.59 -2.01
N ILE A 126 -6.26 10.05 -0.94
CA ILE A 126 -6.93 10.34 0.32
C ILE A 126 -6.79 11.81 0.69
N LYS A 127 -7.82 12.34 1.35
CA LYS A 127 -7.81 13.65 1.99
C LYS A 127 -8.09 13.49 3.47
N MET A 128 -7.16 13.94 4.30
CA MET A 128 -7.34 13.94 5.75
C MET A 128 -8.44 14.91 6.16
N ASN A 129 -9.22 14.56 7.16
CA ASN A 129 -10.18 15.45 7.78
C ASN A 129 -9.45 16.59 8.51
N ASP A 130 -10.11 17.72 8.69
CA ASP A 130 -9.54 18.90 9.33
C ASP A 130 -8.97 18.57 10.71
N GLY A 131 -7.71 18.96 10.93
CA GLY A 131 -6.99 18.71 12.17
C GLY A 131 -6.39 17.32 12.33
N ALA A 132 -6.69 16.36 11.45
CA ALA A 132 -6.13 15.02 11.50
C ALA A 132 -4.66 15.02 11.03
N LYS A 133 -3.76 14.59 11.91
CA LYS A 133 -2.31 14.57 11.65
C LYS A 133 -1.75 13.17 11.48
N GLN A 134 -2.56 12.15 11.70
CA GLN A 134 -2.17 10.76 11.61
C GLN A 134 -3.26 9.94 10.95
N LEU A 135 -2.86 9.16 9.96
CA LEU A 135 -3.67 8.09 9.42
C LEU A 135 -3.51 6.88 10.33
N SER A 136 -4.62 6.32 10.80
CA SER A 136 -4.63 5.15 11.66
C SER A 136 -5.78 4.24 11.24
N ILE A 137 -5.43 3.08 10.70
CA ILE A 137 -6.37 2.09 10.15
C ILE A 137 -6.20 0.80 10.92
N SER A 138 -7.31 0.21 11.35
CA SER A 138 -7.34 -1.08 12.02
C SER A 138 -8.58 -1.84 11.58
N GLU A 139 -8.37 -3.04 11.06
CA GLU A 139 -9.41 -3.91 10.52
C GLU A 139 -9.31 -5.30 11.14
N ALA A 140 -10.44 -6.00 11.23
CA ALA A 140 -10.50 -7.36 11.72
C ALA A 140 -10.92 -8.34 10.61
N ASP A 141 -10.45 -9.58 10.70
CA ASP A 141 -10.85 -10.70 9.85
C ASP A 141 -10.73 -10.38 8.34
N LYS A 142 -9.55 -9.93 7.91
CA LYS A 142 -9.29 -9.56 6.52
C LYS A 142 -8.50 -10.61 5.76
N THR A 143 -8.82 -10.74 4.49
CA THR A 143 -7.94 -11.40 3.51
C THR A 143 -6.89 -10.41 3.03
N ILE A 144 -5.64 -10.84 3.07
CA ILE A 144 -4.47 -10.06 2.66
C ILE A 144 -4.10 -10.48 1.25
N THR A 145 -4.13 -9.55 0.31
CA THR A 145 -3.72 -9.82 -1.07
C THR A 145 -2.21 -9.63 -1.24
N LYS A 146 -1.62 -10.44 -2.10
CA LYS A 146 -0.22 -10.28 -2.50
C LYS A 146 -0.04 -9.23 -3.61
N ASP A 147 -1.09 -9.01 -4.39
CA ASP A 147 -1.03 -8.24 -5.62
C ASP A 147 -1.52 -6.80 -5.39
N VAL A 148 -0.83 -5.89 -6.03
CA VAL A 148 -1.23 -4.48 -6.13
C VAL A 148 -2.08 -4.34 -7.39
N GLN A 149 -3.18 -3.61 -7.27
CA GLN A 149 -4.04 -3.26 -8.40
C GLN A 149 -3.57 -1.95 -9.04
N THR A 150 -4.00 -1.75 -10.27
CA THR A 150 -3.88 -0.49 -10.99
C THR A 150 -5.28 0.05 -11.23
N ALA A 151 -5.53 1.30 -10.88
CA ALA A 151 -6.80 1.97 -11.13
C ALA A 151 -6.63 2.93 -12.32
N GLU A 152 -7.24 2.61 -13.45
CA GLU A 152 -7.17 3.41 -14.68
C GLU A 152 -8.35 4.36 -14.78
N THR A 153 -8.11 5.53 -15.39
CA THR A 153 -9.17 6.45 -15.81
C THR A 153 -10.00 5.84 -16.95
N ALA A 154 -11.23 6.31 -17.13
CA ALA A 154 -12.14 5.75 -18.15
C ALA A 154 -11.59 5.85 -19.58
N ASP A 155 -10.77 6.85 -19.87
CA ASP A 155 -10.09 7.07 -21.14
C ASP A 155 -8.76 6.31 -21.28
N ALA A 156 -8.35 5.59 -20.22
CA ALA A 156 -7.08 4.86 -20.10
C ALA A 156 -5.80 5.71 -20.31
N ASN A 157 -5.91 7.04 -20.25
CA ASN A 157 -4.76 7.93 -20.41
C ASN A 157 -3.93 8.04 -19.13
N TYR A 158 -4.57 7.88 -17.97
CA TYR A 158 -3.93 7.98 -16.67
C TYR A 158 -4.27 6.78 -15.81
N LYS A 159 -3.39 6.49 -14.85
CA LYS A 159 -3.61 5.42 -13.88
C LYS A 159 -2.97 5.73 -12.55
N LEU A 160 -3.63 5.32 -11.47
CA LEU A 160 -3.01 5.18 -10.16
C LEU A 160 -2.35 3.80 -10.08
N GLN A 161 -1.08 3.78 -9.78
CA GLN A 161 -0.31 2.56 -9.55
C GLN A 161 0.01 2.45 -8.07
N GLY A 162 -0.57 1.46 -7.40
CA GLY A 162 -0.24 1.17 -6.02
C GLY A 162 1.14 0.54 -5.86
N ILE A 163 1.73 0.67 -4.68
CA ILE A 163 2.99 0.03 -4.32
C ILE A 163 2.96 -0.46 -2.88
N TYR A 164 3.50 -1.65 -2.63
CA TYR A 164 3.76 -2.18 -1.28
C TYR A 164 5.23 -2.09 -0.89
N THR A 165 6.07 -1.68 -1.82
CA THR A 165 7.51 -1.53 -1.63
C THR A 165 7.96 -0.12 -1.99
N GLN A 166 9.06 0.33 -1.42
CA GLN A 166 9.62 1.64 -1.76
C GLN A 166 9.96 1.72 -3.24
N LYS A 167 9.53 2.80 -3.89
CA LYS A 167 9.89 3.08 -5.28
C LYS A 167 10.93 4.21 -5.35
N VAL A 168 11.96 3.96 -6.14
CA VAL A 168 12.93 4.95 -6.58
C VAL A 168 12.59 5.36 -8.00
N PHE A 169 12.47 6.65 -8.26
CA PHE A 169 12.18 7.19 -9.58
C PHE A 169 13.47 7.54 -10.31
N SER A 170 13.49 7.25 -11.60
CA SER A 170 14.59 7.58 -12.51
C SER A 170 14.16 8.65 -13.52
N LYS A 171 15.06 9.58 -13.84
CA LYS A 171 14.85 10.59 -14.88
C LYS A 171 14.54 9.99 -16.25
N ASP A 172 15.18 8.86 -16.54
CA ASP A 172 15.15 8.28 -17.89
C ASP A 172 13.90 7.43 -18.13
N THR A 173 13.38 6.77 -17.08
CA THR A 173 12.27 5.80 -17.19
C THR A 173 10.96 6.26 -16.60
N ASP A 174 10.98 7.20 -15.65
CA ASP A 174 9.81 7.63 -14.90
C ASP A 174 9.42 9.11 -15.17
N ASN A 175 9.77 9.63 -16.33
CA ASN A 175 9.54 11.03 -16.70
C ASN A 175 8.05 11.40 -16.87
N ASN A 176 7.19 10.42 -17.00
CA ASN A 176 5.72 10.54 -17.07
C ASN A 176 5.01 10.14 -15.79
N CYS A 177 5.75 9.92 -14.70
CA CYS A 177 5.18 9.58 -13.40
C CYS A 177 4.89 10.84 -12.57
N TYR A 178 3.87 10.74 -11.71
CA TYR A 178 3.52 11.78 -10.75
C TYR A 178 3.36 11.19 -9.36
N ILE A 179 3.71 11.97 -8.35
CA ILE A 179 3.52 11.65 -6.93
C ILE A 179 2.75 12.76 -6.25
N VAL A 180 1.98 12.43 -5.22
CA VAL A 180 1.36 13.44 -4.36
C VAL A 180 2.39 13.91 -3.33
N LYS A 181 2.74 15.20 -3.37
CA LYS A 181 3.68 15.82 -2.46
C LYS A 181 3.31 17.27 -2.18
N GLY A 182 3.11 17.61 -0.90
CA GLY A 182 2.73 18.96 -0.49
C GLY A 182 1.41 19.41 -1.13
N ASP A 183 0.41 18.53 -1.14
CA ASP A 183 -0.93 18.73 -1.70
C ASP A 183 -0.94 19.05 -3.20
N LYS A 184 0.10 18.61 -3.92
CA LYS A 184 0.23 18.75 -5.37
C LYS A 184 0.64 17.44 -6.01
N LEU A 185 0.25 17.25 -7.26
CA LEU A 185 0.83 16.25 -8.13
C LEU A 185 2.14 16.80 -8.70
N MET A 186 3.23 16.11 -8.43
CA MET A 186 4.57 16.52 -8.86
C MET A 186 5.24 15.41 -9.63
N ASN A 187 5.85 15.77 -10.75
CA ASN A 187 6.69 14.85 -11.50
C ASN A 187 8.04 14.70 -10.78
N PRO A 188 8.41 13.51 -10.27
CA PRO A 188 9.64 13.32 -9.53
C PRO A 188 10.90 13.54 -10.39
N ALA A 189 10.82 13.26 -11.68
CA ALA A 189 11.95 13.52 -12.59
C ALA A 189 12.30 15.00 -12.69
N LYS A 190 11.30 15.90 -12.60
CA LYS A 190 11.51 17.35 -12.59
C LYS A 190 12.06 17.89 -11.26
N LEU A 191 12.00 17.09 -10.19
CA LEU A 191 12.58 17.46 -8.89
C LEU A 191 14.07 17.11 -8.77
N LEU A 192 14.60 16.34 -9.71
CA LEU A 192 16.00 15.95 -9.73
C LEU A 192 16.85 17.11 -10.28
N GLY A 193 17.92 17.44 -9.56
CA GLY A 193 18.94 18.37 -10.05
C GLY A 193 19.64 17.82 -11.31
N GLU A 194 20.42 18.67 -11.97
CA GLU A 194 21.07 18.33 -13.25
C GLU A 194 21.98 17.08 -13.17
N THR A 195 22.62 16.87 -12.03
CA THR A 195 23.56 15.78 -11.80
C THR A 195 22.92 14.53 -11.18
N ALA A 196 21.70 14.62 -10.67
CA ALA A 196 21.01 13.52 -10.04
C ALA A 196 20.18 12.73 -11.06
N THR A 197 20.36 11.42 -11.11
CA THR A 197 19.64 10.51 -12.00
C THR A 197 18.51 9.76 -11.30
N GLN A 198 18.56 9.67 -9.97
CA GLN A 198 17.61 8.93 -9.16
C GLN A 198 17.09 9.76 -7.99
N PHE A 199 15.85 9.47 -7.62
CA PHE A 199 15.16 10.12 -6.51
C PHE A 199 14.34 9.08 -5.74
N VAL A 200 14.53 9.02 -4.42
CA VAL A 200 13.72 8.16 -3.56
C VAL A 200 12.40 8.89 -3.31
N GLY A 201 11.40 8.55 -4.11
CA GLY A 201 10.19 9.34 -4.20
C GLY A 201 9.07 8.86 -3.32
N SER A 202 8.88 7.58 -3.24
CA SER A 202 7.68 7.02 -2.61
C SER A 202 8.02 5.92 -1.63
N LYS A 203 7.48 6.04 -0.44
CA LYS A 203 7.50 4.98 0.57
C LYS A 203 6.49 3.89 0.19
N PRO A 204 6.52 2.72 0.86
CA PRO A 204 5.50 1.69 0.71
C PRO A 204 4.08 2.22 0.96
N PHE A 205 3.09 1.47 0.49
CA PHE A 205 1.65 1.73 0.70
C PHE A 205 1.15 3.08 0.14
N ARG A 206 1.66 3.45 -1.04
CA ARG A 206 1.25 4.65 -1.79
C ARG A 206 0.54 4.26 -3.08
#